data_d4443e8e9bb9e0e34b8eda737f28d224
#
_entry.id   d4443e8e9bb9e0e34b8eda737f28d224
#
_cell.length_a   1.000
_cell.length_b   1.000
_cell.length_c   1.000
_cell.angle_alpha   90.00
_cell.angle_beta   90.00
_cell.angle_gamma   90.00
#
_symmetry.space_group_name_H-M   'P 1'
#
loop_
_entity.id
_entity.type
_entity.pdbx_description
1 polymer ?
#
loop_
_entity_poly.entity_id
_entity_poly.type
_entity_poly.pdbx_seq_one_letter_code
_entity_poly.pdbx_strand_id
1 'polypeptide(L)'
;MKPFDCIIVDDEEIDRLVVVSYAKRFSTLNIVGVFDSAEKALDFLSTNSIDVAFLDIELEGESGLELRRKALEIPVCVFISSHSESAAETFELQTLDFIVKPFKFPRFEQMMKRLEEFMEVRTKANLFEATIGGDTVYVKTGHDQVKVKLHEIIYLEALKNYTILVTENKRHCVLSNLGEILQEEKFGSFLRIHRSFAVQKQYIQKIGSQEIELNNGNSIPVGRSFKDNLNLIL
;
A
#
# COMPACT_ATOMS: atom_id res chain seq x y z
N MET A 1 3.08 4.90 -18.79
CA MET A 1 3.41 4.42 -17.43
C MET A 1 4.87 4.78 -17.16
N LYS A 2 5.23 5.24 -15.96
CA LYS A 2 6.64 5.42 -15.59
C LYS A 2 7.31 4.04 -15.56
N PRO A 3 8.53 3.87 -16.12
CA PRO A 3 9.27 2.62 -15.98
C PRO A 3 9.52 2.28 -14.51
N PHE A 4 9.61 1.00 -14.19
CA PHE A 4 9.93 0.50 -12.85
C PHE A 4 11.44 0.61 -12.63
N ASP A 5 11.83 1.32 -11.57
CA ASP A 5 13.23 1.43 -11.18
C ASP A 5 13.71 0.08 -10.64
N CYS A 6 14.76 -0.48 -11.24
CA CYS A 6 15.26 -1.80 -10.86
C CYS A 6 16.76 -1.82 -10.60
N ILE A 7 17.18 -2.75 -9.72
CA ILE A 7 18.58 -3.10 -9.51
C ILE A 7 18.86 -4.53 -9.92
N ILE A 8 20.13 -4.80 -10.24
CA ILE A 8 20.65 -6.13 -10.56
C ILE A 8 21.85 -6.36 -9.67
N VAL A 9 21.86 -7.48 -8.92
CA VAL A 9 22.92 -7.84 -8.00
C VAL A 9 23.36 -9.28 -8.29
N ASP A 10 24.62 -9.45 -8.67
CA ASP A 10 25.21 -10.72 -9.05
C ASP A 10 26.75 -10.54 -9.03
N ASP A 11 27.51 -11.40 -8.37
CA ASP A 11 28.96 -11.27 -8.27
C ASP A 11 29.66 -11.72 -9.57
N GLU A 12 29.04 -12.61 -10.34
CA GLU A 12 29.55 -13.06 -11.62
C GLU A 12 29.27 -12.03 -12.73
N GLU A 13 30.33 -11.43 -13.27
CA GLU A 13 30.20 -10.36 -14.28
C GLU A 13 29.42 -10.79 -15.53
N ILE A 14 29.65 -12.03 -16.00
CA ILE A 14 28.98 -12.55 -17.22
C ILE A 14 27.48 -12.67 -16.97
N ASP A 15 27.06 -13.24 -15.87
CA ASP A 15 25.65 -13.44 -15.50
C ASP A 15 24.95 -12.11 -15.32
N ARG A 16 25.61 -11.18 -14.62
CA ARG A 16 25.14 -9.79 -14.44
C ARG A 16 24.90 -9.10 -15.77
N LEU A 17 25.84 -9.23 -16.74
CA LEU A 17 25.69 -8.66 -18.09
C LEU A 17 24.55 -9.30 -18.88
N VAL A 18 24.30 -10.62 -18.72
CA VAL A 18 23.15 -11.31 -19.36
C VAL A 18 21.84 -10.71 -18.83
N VAL A 19 21.69 -10.57 -17.52
CA VAL A 19 20.47 -9.97 -16.93
C VAL A 19 20.28 -8.54 -17.41
N VAL A 20 21.33 -7.71 -17.39
CA VAL A 20 21.31 -6.32 -17.93
C VAL A 20 20.88 -6.30 -19.39
N SER A 21 21.46 -7.21 -20.21
CA SER A 21 21.14 -7.28 -21.64
C SER A 21 19.67 -7.63 -21.90
N TYR A 22 19.09 -8.53 -21.08
CA TYR A 22 17.69 -8.90 -21.22
C TYR A 22 16.76 -7.82 -20.68
N ALA A 23 17.06 -7.24 -19.51
CA ALA A 23 16.28 -6.16 -18.91
C ALA A 23 16.16 -4.93 -19.83
N LYS A 24 17.23 -4.54 -20.52
CA LYS A 24 17.24 -3.43 -21.49
C LYS A 24 16.28 -3.60 -22.67
N ARG A 25 15.77 -4.81 -22.93
CA ARG A 25 14.79 -5.04 -24.00
C ARG A 25 13.37 -4.63 -23.60
N PHE A 26 13.14 -4.35 -22.32
CA PHE A 26 11.84 -3.97 -21.79
C PHE A 26 11.83 -2.48 -21.42
N SER A 27 11.05 -1.70 -22.14
CA SER A 27 10.87 -0.26 -21.86
C SER A 27 10.14 -0.01 -20.53
N THR A 28 9.57 -1.04 -19.93
CA THR A 28 8.91 -1.02 -18.62
C THR A 28 9.91 -1.07 -17.46
N LEU A 29 11.19 -1.36 -17.70
CA LEU A 29 12.25 -1.35 -16.69
C LEU A 29 13.21 -0.16 -16.90
N ASN A 30 13.62 0.46 -15.79
CA ASN A 30 14.68 1.44 -15.70
C ASN A 30 15.78 0.92 -14.76
N ILE A 31 16.94 0.52 -15.29
CA ILE A 31 18.05 0.01 -14.49
C ILE A 31 18.72 1.20 -13.79
N VAL A 32 18.54 1.34 -12.49
CA VAL A 32 19.10 2.42 -11.68
C VAL A 32 20.37 2.01 -10.92
N GLY A 33 20.65 0.70 -10.82
CA GLY A 33 21.86 0.19 -10.18
C GLY A 33 22.22 -1.22 -10.65
N VAL A 34 23.51 -1.49 -10.74
CA VAL A 34 24.10 -2.80 -11.06
C VAL A 34 25.25 -3.03 -10.10
N PHE A 35 25.18 -4.08 -9.27
CA PHE A 35 26.10 -4.32 -8.18
C PHE A 35 26.68 -5.72 -8.24
N ASP A 36 27.90 -5.85 -7.76
CA ASP A 36 28.63 -7.11 -7.66
C ASP A 36 28.61 -7.70 -6.23
N SER A 37 27.94 -7.01 -5.30
CA SER A 37 27.84 -7.47 -3.90
C SER A 37 26.59 -6.94 -3.21
N ALA A 38 26.12 -7.67 -2.19
CA ALA A 38 25.01 -7.26 -1.34
C ALA A 38 25.29 -5.95 -0.59
N GLU A 39 26.52 -5.74 -0.10
CA GLU A 39 26.91 -4.54 0.63
C GLU A 39 26.70 -3.28 -0.21
N LYS A 40 27.20 -3.25 -1.47
CA LYS A 40 27.03 -2.11 -2.38
C LYS A 40 25.56 -1.86 -2.72
N ALA A 41 24.77 -2.93 -2.87
CA ALA A 41 23.34 -2.81 -3.11
C ALA A 41 22.63 -2.21 -1.90
N LEU A 42 22.93 -2.65 -0.67
CA LEU A 42 22.36 -2.11 0.57
C LEU A 42 22.73 -0.65 0.79
N ASP A 43 23.97 -0.27 0.52
CA ASP A 43 24.40 1.13 0.60
C ASP A 43 23.58 2.01 -0.36
N PHE A 44 23.38 1.56 -1.59
CA PHE A 44 22.51 2.25 -2.55
C PHE A 44 21.06 2.35 -2.05
N LEU A 45 20.51 1.25 -1.54
CA LEU A 45 19.12 1.17 -1.04
C LEU A 45 18.91 2.04 0.22
N SER A 46 19.95 2.37 0.98
CA SER A 46 19.83 3.23 2.14
C SER A 46 19.30 4.63 1.84
N THR A 47 19.48 5.10 0.60
CA THR A 47 19.08 6.44 0.13
C THR A 47 18.16 6.42 -1.09
N ASN A 48 17.94 5.27 -1.68
CA ASN A 48 17.13 5.13 -2.89
C ASN A 48 16.04 4.08 -2.71
N SER A 49 14.83 4.37 -3.18
CA SER A 49 13.75 3.39 -3.30
C SER A 49 13.68 2.86 -4.71
N ILE A 50 13.40 1.57 -4.84
CA ILE A 50 13.26 0.88 -6.12
C ILE A 50 12.02 0.01 -6.15
N ASP A 51 11.61 -0.40 -7.35
CA ASP A 51 10.42 -1.22 -7.56
C ASP A 51 10.75 -2.71 -7.69
N VAL A 52 11.91 -3.05 -8.28
CA VAL A 52 12.29 -4.40 -8.65
C VAL A 52 13.75 -4.70 -8.30
N ALA A 53 13.99 -5.85 -7.68
CA ALA A 53 15.33 -6.37 -7.46
C ALA A 53 15.52 -7.72 -8.17
N PHE A 54 16.54 -7.83 -9.02
CA PHE A 54 17.06 -9.08 -9.56
C PHE A 54 18.29 -9.46 -8.76
N LEU A 55 18.23 -10.57 -8.02
CA LEU A 55 19.26 -10.95 -7.06
C LEU A 55 19.80 -12.35 -7.36
N ASP A 56 21.12 -12.50 -7.42
CA ASP A 56 21.69 -13.82 -7.21
C ASP A 56 21.62 -14.18 -5.72
N ILE A 57 21.49 -15.44 -5.43
CA ILE A 57 21.53 -15.98 -4.06
C ILE A 57 22.97 -16.05 -3.55
N GLU A 58 23.88 -16.55 -4.40
CA GLU A 58 25.29 -16.69 -4.06
C GLU A 58 26.02 -15.41 -4.41
N LEU A 59 26.29 -14.61 -3.41
CA LEU A 59 27.10 -13.41 -3.52
C LEU A 59 28.28 -13.52 -2.57
N GLU A 60 29.44 -12.95 -2.93
CA GLU A 60 30.56 -12.83 -2.01
C GLU A 60 30.17 -12.08 -0.74
N GLY A 61 30.43 -12.68 0.41
CA GLY A 61 30.11 -12.11 1.72
C GLY A 61 28.68 -12.38 2.17
N GLU A 62 27.81 -11.41 2.04
CA GLU A 62 26.40 -11.55 2.42
C GLU A 62 25.55 -12.07 1.23
N SER A 63 24.74 -13.10 1.47
CA SER A 63 23.92 -13.73 0.42
C SER A 63 22.79 -12.84 -0.07
N GLY A 64 22.30 -13.12 -1.30
CA GLY A 64 21.10 -12.45 -1.83
C GLY A 64 19.84 -12.69 -0.99
N LEU A 65 19.77 -13.81 -0.27
CA LEU A 65 18.67 -14.08 0.68
C LEU A 65 18.71 -13.13 1.87
N GLU A 66 19.92 -12.87 2.42
CA GLU A 66 20.09 -11.93 3.53
C GLU A 66 19.83 -10.49 3.08
N LEU A 67 20.32 -10.12 1.88
CA LEU A 67 20.00 -8.84 1.27
C LEU A 67 18.48 -8.67 1.17
N ARG A 68 17.76 -9.67 0.68
CA ARG A 68 16.28 -9.61 0.58
C ARG A 68 15.61 -9.48 1.93
N ARG A 69 16.08 -10.19 2.98
CA ARG A 69 15.53 -10.05 4.34
C ARG A 69 15.67 -8.62 4.88
N LYS A 70 16.74 -7.92 4.51
CA LYS A 70 16.99 -6.51 4.91
C LYS A 70 16.21 -5.50 4.05
N ALA A 71 15.75 -5.90 2.87
CA ALA A 71 15.09 -5.05 1.88
C ALA A 71 13.70 -5.60 1.46
N LEU A 72 12.89 -6.02 2.45
CA LEU A 72 11.53 -6.55 2.22
C LEU A 72 10.56 -5.50 1.69
N GLU A 73 10.85 -4.22 1.85
CA GLU A 73 10.06 -3.11 1.32
C GLU A 73 10.09 -3.02 -0.21
N ILE A 74 11.08 -3.61 -0.88
CA ILE A 74 11.14 -3.66 -2.34
C ILE A 74 9.93 -4.49 -2.84
N PRO A 75 9.06 -3.89 -3.69
CA PRO A 75 7.82 -4.51 -4.13
C PRO A 75 7.99 -5.86 -4.80
N VAL A 76 8.99 -5.97 -5.65
CA VAL A 76 9.24 -7.17 -6.46
C VAL A 76 10.68 -7.64 -6.26
N CYS A 77 10.83 -8.90 -5.90
CA CYS A 77 12.11 -9.60 -5.91
C CYS A 77 12.03 -10.81 -6.84
N VAL A 78 13.05 -10.97 -7.67
CA VAL A 78 13.28 -12.13 -8.53
C VAL A 78 14.67 -12.67 -8.24
N PHE A 79 14.75 -13.93 -7.83
CA PHE A 79 16.03 -14.60 -7.67
C PHE A 79 16.48 -15.26 -8.97
N ILE A 80 17.76 -15.13 -9.29
CA ILE A 80 18.40 -15.73 -10.46
C ILE A 80 19.65 -16.44 -9.97
N SER A 81 19.60 -17.78 -9.82
CA SER A 81 20.68 -18.54 -9.18
C SER A 81 20.96 -19.88 -9.86
N SER A 82 22.18 -20.39 -9.67
CA SER A 82 22.58 -21.72 -10.10
C SER A 82 22.01 -22.85 -9.23
N HIS A 83 21.54 -22.53 -8.02
CA HIS A 83 21.08 -23.47 -6.99
C HIS A 83 19.57 -23.59 -6.95
N SER A 84 19.03 -24.57 -7.67
CA SER A 84 17.58 -24.81 -7.73
C SER A 84 16.96 -25.26 -6.41
N GLU A 85 17.75 -25.86 -5.51
CA GLU A 85 17.34 -26.29 -4.17
C GLU A 85 16.98 -25.12 -3.25
N SER A 86 17.56 -23.97 -3.46
CA SER A 86 17.28 -22.75 -2.69
C SER A 86 15.91 -22.12 -3.02
N ALA A 87 15.22 -22.61 -4.05
CA ALA A 87 13.92 -22.08 -4.45
C ALA A 87 12.89 -22.13 -3.29
N ALA A 88 12.93 -23.18 -2.45
CA ALA A 88 12.01 -23.32 -1.33
C ALA A 88 12.16 -22.19 -0.29
N GLU A 89 13.39 -21.75 0.00
CA GLU A 89 13.67 -20.69 0.96
C GLU A 89 13.20 -19.32 0.45
N THR A 90 13.20 -19.12 -0.86
CA THR A 90 12.80 -17.83 -1.46
C THR A 90 11.30 -17.55 -1.34
N PHE A 91 10.45 -18.59 -1.21
CA PHE A 91 9.00 -18.41 -1.04
C PHE A 91 8.65 -17.64 0.24
N GLU A 92 9.40 -17.86 1.33
CA GLU A 92 9.18 -17.14 2.59
C GLU A 92 9.55 -15.65 2.50
N LEU A 93 10.33 -15.27 1.48
CA LEU A 93 10.81 -13.92 1.25
C LEU A 93 9.96 -13.11 0.25
N GLN A 94 8.72 -13.53 0.02
CA GLN A 94 7.79 -12.85 -0.91
C GLN A 94 8.41 -12.65 -2.30
N THR A 95 9.01 -13.70 -2.85
CA THR A 95 9.63 -13.70 -4.17
C THR A 95 8.57 -13.83 -5.26
N LEU A 96 8.65 -13.00 -6.30
CA LEU A 96 7.75 -13.07 -7.45
C LEU A 96 8.06 -14.27 -8.34
N ASP A 97 9.33 -14.50 -8.59
CA ASP A 97 9.80 -15.60 -9.46
C ASP A 97 11.21 -16.02 -9.08
N PHE A 98 11.56 -17.26 -9.48
CA PHE A 98 12.86 -17.85 -9.33
C PHE A 98 13.35 -18.38 -10.69
N ILE A 99 14.53 -17.96 -11.15
CA ILE A 99 15.11 -18.34 -12.42
C ILE A 99 16.40 -19.13 -12.16
N VAL A 100 16.46 -20.36 -12.68
CA VAL A 100 17.66 -21.20 -12.57
C VAL A 100 18.62 -20.85 -13.70
N LYS A 101 19.89 -20.60 -13.36
CA LYS A 101 21.00 -20.42 -14.33
C LYS A 101 21.47 -21.80 -14.84
N PRO A 102 21.88 -21.93 -16.13
CA PRO A 102 21.79 -20.92 -17.18
C PRO A 102 20.37 -20.82 -17.75
N PHE A 103 19.93 -19.61 -18.08
CA PHE A 103 18.61 -19.39 -18.66
C PHE A 103 18.69 -18.62 -19.98
N LYS A 104 17.63 -18.77 -20.80
CA LYS A 104 17.50 -18.11 -22.09
C LYS A 104 16.46 -16.97 -22.01
N PHE A 105 16.53 -16.05 -22.95
CA PHE A 105 15.63 -14.91 -23.05
C PHE A 105 14.13 -15.24 -22.90
N PRO A 106 13.57 -16.32 -23.50
CA PRO A 106 12.14 -16.67 -23.31
C PRO A 106 11.75 -16.92 -21.84
N ARG A 107 12.67 -17.46 -21.00
CA ARG A 107 12.39 -17.63 -19.57
C ARG A 107 12.33 -16.30 -18.84
N PHE A 108 13.23 -15.37 -19.18
CA PHE A 108 13.22 -14.00 -18.66
C PHE A 108 11.95 -13.25 -19.12
N GLU A 109 11.57 -13.40 -20.39
CA GLU A 109 10.33 -12.82 -20.93
C GLU A 109 9.08 -13.33 -20.19
N GLN A 110 9.03 -14.61 -19.87
CA GLN A 110 7.93 -15.20 -19.07
C GLN A 110 7.85 -14.59 -17.65
N MET A 111 8.99 -14.38 -17.00
CA MET A 111 9.07 -13.69 -15.70
C MET A 111 8.60 -12.24 -15.84
N MET A 112 9.02 -11.52 -16.89
CA MET A 112 8.61 -10.15 -17.13
C MET A 112 7.08 -10.00 -17.27
N LYS A 113 6.41 -10.93 -17.96
CA LYS A 113 4.94 -10.93 -18.03
C LYS A 113 4.30 -11.00 -16.64
N ARG A 114 4.79 -11.88 -15.77
CA ARG A 114 4.31 -11.98 -14.38
C ARG A 114 4.58 -10.71 -13.58
N LEU A 115 5.76 -10.11 -13.79
CA LEU A 115 6.14 -8.85 -13.15
C LEU A 115 5.19 -7.72 -13.54
N GLU A 116 4.94 -7.56 -14.83
CA GLU A 116 4.05 -6.53 -15.35
C GLU A 116 2.61 -6.71 -14.85
N GLU A 117 2.08 -7.94 -14.87
CA GLU A 117 0.76 -8.29 -14.32
C GLU A 117 0.68 -7.96 -12.81
N PHE A 118 1.68 -8.36 -12.04
CA PHE A 118 1.74 -8.08 -10.60
C PHE A 118 1.77 -6.57 -10.32
N MET A 119 2.60 -5.82 -11.04
CA MET A 119 2.74 -4.38 -10.86
C MET A 119 1.50 -3.62 -11.32
N GLU A 120 0.80 -4.10 -12.36
CA GLU A 120 -0.48 -3.54 -12.77
C GLU A 120 -1.55 -3.70 -11.69
N VAL A 121 -1.68 -4.91 -11.11
CA VAL A 121 -2.61 -5.18 -9.99
C VAL A 121 -2.25 -4.33 -8.79
N ARG A 122 -0.96 -4.25 -8.42
CA ARG A 122 -0.48 -3.41 -7.31
C ARG A 122 -0.76 -1.93 -7.55
N THR A 123 -0.52 -1.43 -8.76
CA THR A 123 -0.80 -0.03 -9.12
C THR A 123 -2.29 0.27 -9.03
N LYS A 124 -3.15 -0.65 -9.51
CA LYS A 124 -4.61 -0.53 -9.37
C LYS A 124 -5.04 -0.58 -7.90
N ALA A 125 -4.46 -1.47 -7.09
CA ALA A 125 -4.71 -1.53 -5.66
C ALA A 125 -4.26 -0.25 -4.93
N ASN A 126 -3.06 0.26 -5.23
CA ASN A 126 -2.57 1.52 -4.67
C ASN A 126 -3.40 2.72 -5.15
N LEU A 127 -3.85 2.73 -6.41
CA LEU A 127 -4.75 3.77 -6.93
C LEU A 127 -6.13 3.67 -6.26
N PHE A 128 -6.62 2.46 -6.04
CA PHE A 128 -7.84 2.20 -5.29
C PHE A 128 -7.66 2.59 -3.82
N GLU A 129 -6.53 2.24 -3.19
CA GLU A 129 -6.16 2.71 -1.85
C GLU A 129 -5.91 4.23 -1.80
N ALA A 130 -5.35 4.86 -2.80
CA ALA A 130 -5.18 6.32 -2.86
C ALA A 130 -6.49 7.06 -3.18
N THR A 131 -7.38 6.42 -3.94
CA THR A 131 -8.69 7.00 -4.30
C THR A 131 -9.75 6.73 -3.21
N ILE A 132 -9.59 5.61 -2.45
CA ILE A 132 -10.49 5.17 -1.38
C ILE A 132 -9.80 5.10 -0.03
N GLY A 133 -8.48 5.08 0.03
CA GLY A 133 -7.75 4.61 1.19
C GLY A 133 -6.45 5.28 1.59
N GLY A 134 -6.35 6.59 1.60
CA GLY A 134 -5.73 7.27 2.73
C GLY A 134 -6.57 7.03 4.02
N ASP A 135 -7.31 5.95 4.04
CA ASP A 135 -8.59 5.62 4.65
C ASP A 135 -8.43 4.75 5.90
N THR A 136 -7.34 4.89 6.63
CA THR A 136 -7.23 4.19 7.91
C THR A 136 -6.83 5.12 9.04
N VAL A 137 -7.52 4.97 10.18
CA VAL A 137 -7.15 5.60 11.44
C VAL A 137 -6.80 4.53 12.47
N TYR A 138 -5.79 4.79 13.29
CA TYR A 138 -5.48 3.98 14.45
C TYR A 138 -6.17 4.58 15.66
N VAL A 139 -7.08 3.81 16.26
CA VAL A 139 -7.84 4.20 17.44
C VAL A 139 -7.29 3.48 18.65
N LYS A 140 -6.94 4.23 19.70
CA LYS A 140 -6.56 3.64 20.99
C LYS A 140 -7.80 3.08 21.68
N THR A 141 -7.78 1.77 21.97
CA THR A 141 -8.82 1.08 22.77
C THR A 141 -8.12 0.45 23.98
N GLY A 142 -8.11 1.16 25.10
CA GLY A 142 -7.32 0.76 26.27
C GLY A 142 -5.81 0.84 26.00
N HIS A 143 -5.12 -0.31 26.07
CA HIS A 143 -3.69 -0.41 25.75
C HIS A 143 -3.40 -0.75 24.30
N ASP A 144 -4.42 -1.12 23.52
CA ASP A 144 -4.28 -1.57 22.14
C ASP A 144 -4.53 -0.42 21.13
N GLN A 145 -3.93 -0.52 19.95
CA GLN A 145 -4.27 0.28 18.79
C GLN A 145 -5.05 -0.57 17.79
N VAL A 146 -6.28 -0.16 17.49
CA VAL A 146 -7.13 -0.82 16.51
C VAL A 146 -7.11 -0.04 15.22
N LYS A 147 -6.79 -0.70 14.11
CA LYS A 147 -6.87 -0.14 12.77
C LYS A 147 -8.33 -0.11 12.32
N VAL A 148 -8.85 1.07 12.00
CA VAL A 148 -10.22 1.29 11.48
C VAL A 148 -10.11 1.92 10.12
N LYS A 149 -10.80 1.36 9.13
CA LYS A 149 -10.85 1.95 7.79
C LYS A 149 -11.86 3.08 7.76
N LEU A 150 -11.47 4.25 7.24
CA LEU A 150 -12.34 5.44 7.20
C LEU A 150 -13.63 5.18 6.40
N HIS A 151 -13.55 4.45 5.28
CA HIS A 151 -14.73 4.13 4.48
C HIS A 151 -15.72 3.19 5.20
N GLU A 152 -15.31 2.45 6.24
CA GLU A 152 -16.20 1.64 7.08
C GLU A 152 -16.91 2.47 8.15
N ILE A 153 -16.46 3.72 8.39
CA ILE A 153 -17.08 4.60 9.39
C ILE A 153 -18.31 5.25 8.75
N ILE A 154 -19.46 4.96 9.27
CA ILE A 154 -20.74 5.46 8.79
C ILE A 154 -20.95 6.91 9.22
N TYR A 155 -20.70 7.20 10.50
CA TYR A 155 -20.78 8.56 11.06
C TYR A 155 -19.87 8.72 12.28
N LEU A 156 -19.62 9.98 12.61
CA LEU A 156 -18.90 10.42 13.81
C LEU A 156 -19.91 11.04 14.79
N GLU A 157 -19.80 10.68 16.08
CA GLU A 157 -20.64 11.19 17.14
C GLU A 157 -19.79 11.84 18.24
N ALA A 158 -20.05 13.10 18.58
CA ALA A 158 -19.38 13.78 19.69
C ALA A 158 -19.91 13.30 21.04
N LEU A 159 -19.03 12.90 21.94
CA LEU A 159 -19.34 12.52 23.32
C LEU A 159 -18.38 13.23 24.27
N LYS A 160 -18.76 14.39 24.79
CA LYS A 160 -17.92 15.25 25.64
C LYS A 160 -16.59 15.57 24.94
N ASN A 161 -15.45 15.13 25.49
CA ASN A 161 -14.10 15.33 24.94
C ASN A 161 -13.67 14.20 23.98
N TYR A 162 -14.59 13.30 23.61
CA TYR A 162 -14.32 12.17 22.76
C TYR A 162 -15.16 12.25 21.48
N THR A 163 -14.68 11.61 20.44
CA THR A 163 -15.47 11.32 19.24
C THR A 163 -15.59 9.81 19.07
N ILE A 164 -16.81 9.35 18.86
CA ILE A 164 -17.10 7.95 18.58
C ILE A 164 -17.16 7.79 17.06
N LEU A 165 -16.31 6.91 16.53
CA LEU A 165 -16.34 6.45 15.14
C LEU A 165 -17.28 5.24 15.09
N VAL A 166 -18.39 5.38 14.38
CA VAL A 166 -19.42 4.32 14.29
C VAL A 166 -19.28 3.62 12.96
N THR A 167 -18.99 2.31 13.02
CA THR A 167 -19.01 1.39 11.88
C THR A 167 -20.24 0.49 11.97
N GLU A 168 -20.46 -0.37 10.99
CA GLU A 168 -21.59 -1.30 10.99
C GLU A 168 -21.57 -2.24 12.23
N ASN A 169 -20.37 -2.67 12.62
CA ASN A 169 -20.19 -3.72 13.64
C ASN A 169 -19.67 -3.21 14.99
N LYS A 170 -19.06 -2.01 15.04
CA LYS A 170 -18.34 -1.53 16.23
C LYS A 170 -18.42 -0.02 16.39
N ARG A 171 -18.22 0.41 17.63
CA ARG A 171 -18.09 1.82 18.02
C ARG A 171 -16.70 2.01 18.63
N HIS A 172 -15.90 2.89 18.03
CA HIS A 172 -14.53 3.18 18.45
C HIS A 172 -14.46 4.57 19.07
N CYS A 173 -13.92 4.66 20.29
CA CYS A 173 -13.81 5.93 21.00
C CYS A 173 -12.43 6.55 20.82
N VAL A 174 -12.37 7.80 20.33
CA VAL A 174 -11.13 8.56 20.11
C VAL A 174 -11.11 9.74 21.07
N LEU A 175 -9.99 9.96 21.77
CA LEU A 175 -9.77 11.11 22.62
C LEU A 175 -9.40 12.35 21.77
N SER A 176 -10.38 12.91 21.13
CA SER A 176 -10.32 14.17 20.39
C SER A 176 -11.74 14.67 20.18
N ASN A 177 -11.96 15.96 20.15
CA ASN A 177 -13.29 16.49 19.88
C ASN A 177 -13.62 16.44 18.37
N LEU A 178 -14.91 16.42 18.05
CA LEU A 178 -15.39 16.29 16.67
C LEU A 178 -14.87 17.41 15.75
N GLY A 179 -14.67 18.62 16.28
CA GLY A 179 -14.15 19.74 15.51
C GLY A 179 -12.69 19.52 15.09
N GLU A 180 -11.86 19.03 16.02
CA GLU A 180 -10.44 18.71 15.76
C GLU A 180 -10.30 17.59 14.74
N ILE A 181 -11.05 16.50 14.92
CA ILE A 181 -11.02 15.36 13.98
C ILE A 181 -11.37 15.81 12.55
N LEU A 182 -12.38 16.66 12.39
CA LEU A 182 -12.81 17.13 11.07
C LEU A 182 -11.83 18.11 10.41
N GLN A 183 -10.82 18.61 11.12
CA GLN A 183 -9.72 19.40 10.54
C GLN A 183 -8.62 18.54 9.93
N GLU A 184 -8.53 17.25 10.30
CA GLU A 184 -7.56 16.35 9.70
C GLU A 184 -7.99 16.01 8.25
N GLU A 185 -7.08 16.16 7.29
CA GLU A 185 -7.32 15.96 5.85
C GLU A 185 -7.99 14.63 5.52
N LYS A 186 -7.60 13.56 6.23
CA LYS A 186 -8.16 12.20 6.06
C LYS A 186 -9.66 12.10 6.38
N PHE A 187 -10.22 13.02 7.18
CA PHE A 187 -11.66 13.10 7.48
C PHE A 187 -12.43 14.06 6.56
N GLY A 188 -11.82 14.57 5.50
CA GLY A 188 -12.45 15.48 4.54
C GLY A 188 -13.70 14.93 3.82
N SER A 189 -13.87 13.60 3.81
CA SER A 189 -15.09 12.95 3.28
C SER A 189 -16.30 13.04 4.21
N PHE A 190 -16.09 13.43 5.49
CA PHE A 190 -17.16 13.56 6.47
C PHE A 190 -17.79 14.93 6.42
N LEU A 191 -19.10 14.98 6.29
CA LEU A 191 -19.88 16.20 6.32
C LEU A 191 -20.47 16.44 7.70
N ARG A 192 -20.14 17.56 8.31
CA ARG A 192 -20.75 17.95 9.59
C ARG A 192 -22.20 18.41 9.37
N ILE A 193 -23.14 17.70 9.96
CA ILE A 193 -24.60 17.97 9.82
C ILE A 193 -25.27 18.41 11.11
N HIS A 194 -24.55 18.28 12.23
CA HIS A 194 -25.03 18.67 13.56
C HIS A 194 -23.84 19.07 14.44
N ARG A 195 -24.10 19.80 15.54
CA ARG A 195 -23.03 20.10 16.52
C ARG A 195 -22.33 18.85 17.04
N SER A 196 -23.04 17.71 17.07
CA SER A 196 -22.56 16.44 17.62
C SER A 196 -22.42 15.34 16.56
N PHE A 197 -22.71 15.58 15.28
CA PHE A 197 -22.66 14.54 14.26
C PHE A 197 -22.01 15.01 12.95
N ALA A 198 -21.19 14.13 12.39
CA ALA A 198 -20.71 14.22 11.03
C ALA A 198 -20.88 12.84 10.34
N VAL A 199 -21.22 12.81 9.05
CA VAL A 199 -21.60 11.61 8.32
C VAL A 199 -20.82 11.53 7.01
N GLN A 200 -20.51 10.31 6.57
CA GLN A 200 -20.02 10.11 5.21
C GLN A 200 -21.19 10.13 4.20
N LYS A 201 -20.99 10.90 3.11
CA LYS A 201 -22.02 11.09 2.06
C LYS A 201 -22.56 9.78 1.48
N GLN A 202 -21.69 8.79 1.29
CA GLN A 202 -22.05 7.48 0.71
C GLN A 202 -23.05 6.66 1.53
N TYR A 203 -23.17 6.94 2.83
CA TYR A 203 -24.11 6.23 3.71
C TYR A 203 -25.46 6.92 3.86
N ILE A 204 -25.65 8.10 3.25
CA ILE A 204 -26.91 8.81 3.30
C ILE A 204 -27.89 8.16 2.32
N GLN A 205 -28.98 7.60 2.84
CA GLN A 205 -30.05 7.02 2.05
C GLN A 205 -31.12 8.06 1.68
N LYS A 206 -31.48 8.93 2.65
CA LYS A 206 -32.51 9.94 2.47
C LYS A 206 -32.23 11.19 3.30
N ILE A 207 -32.49 12.34 2.72
CA ILE A 207 -32.33 13.63 3.35
C ILE A 207 -33.72 14.19 3.68
N GLY A 208 -34.02 14.33 4.98
CA GLY A 208 -35.22 14.98 5.50
C GLY A 208 -34.92 16.41 5.97
N SER A 209 -35.96 17.14 6.35
CA SER A 209 -35.85 18.54 6.79
C SER A 209 -35.22 18.72 8.18
N GLN A 210 -35.27 17.68 9.03
CA GLN A 210 -34.78 17.71 10.42
C GLN A 210 -33.81 16.58 10.72
N GLU A 211 -33.78 15.52 9.91
CA GLU A 211 -32.91 14.36 10.08
C GLU A 211 -32.52 13.78 8.73
N ILE A 212 -31.45 13.00 8.72
CA ILE A 212 -31.07 12.15 7.59
C ILE A 212 -31.20 10.68 7.98
N GLU A 213 -31.67 9.86 7.06
CA GLU A 213 -31.70 8.40 7.18
C GLU A 213 -30.43 7.82 6.52
N LEU A 214 -29.78 6.90 7.21
CA LEU A 214 -28.59 6.19 6.75
C LEU A 214 -28.94 4.80 6.24
N ASN A 215 -28.10 4.24 5.37
CA ASN A 215 -28.29 2.89 4.77
C ASN A 215 -28.38 1.77 5.82
N ASN A 216 -27.87 1.98 7.03
CA ASN A 216 -27.97 1.04 8.15
C ASN A 216 -29.25 1.21 9.00
N GLY A 217 -30.18 2.03 8.56
CA GLY A 217 -31.46 2.29 9.25
C GLY A 217 -31.41 3.30 10.40
N ASN A 218 -30.24 3.88 10.68
CA ASN A 218 -30.14 4.93 11.70
C ASN A 218 -30.59 6.29 11.15
N SER A 219 -31.30 7.08 12.00
CA SER A 219 -31.62 8.47 11.73
C SER A 219 -30.72 9.39 12.54
N ILE A 220 -30.13 10.41 11.90
CA ILE A 220 -29.24 11.39 12.53
C ILE A 220 -29.85 12.79 12.38
N PRO A 221 -29.96 13.57 13.48
CA PRO A 221 -30.56 14.88 13.44
C PRO A 221 -29.69 15.90 12.68
N VAL A 222 -30.33 16.80 11.95
CA VAL A 222 -29.71 17.94 11.28
C VAL A 222 -29.84 19.18 12.14
N GLY A 223 -28.70 19.77 12.51
CA GLY A 223 -28.68 21.04 13.26
C GLY A 223 -29.05 22.23 12.38
N ARG A 224 -29.78 23.23 12.94
CA ARG A 224 -30.23 24.41 12.20
C ARG A 224 -29.10 25.12 11.48
N SER A 225 -27.94 25.27 12.15
CA SER A 225 -26.73 25.94 11.64
C SER A 225 -25.95 25.11 10.62
N PHE A 226 -26.36 23.88 10.33
CA PHE A 226 -25.66 22.94 9.45
C PHE A 226 -26.48 22.57 8.20
N LYS A 227 -27.65 23.19 8.03
CA LYS A 227 -28.53 22.91 6.87
C LYS A 227 -27.87 23.24 5.54
N ASP A 228 -27.06 24.32 5.51
CA ASP A 228 -26.38 24.73 4.28
C ASP A 228 -25.32 23.70 3.84
N ASN A 229 -24.75 22.93 4.78
CA ASN A 229 -23.82 21.85 4.45
C ASN A 229 -24.50 20.72 3.65
N LEU A 230 -25.83 20.53 3.78
CA LEU A 230 -26.56 19.51 3.00
C LEU A 230 -26.65 19.89 1.52
N ASN A 231 -26.56 21.17 1.16
CA ASN A 231 -26.54 21.62 -0.23
C ASN A 231 -25.26 21.16 -0.96
N LEU A 232 -24.22 20.73 -0.23
CA LEU A 232 -22.99 20.16 -0.80
C LEU A 232 -23.16 18.65 -1.19
N ILE A 233 -24.33 18.08 -0.90
CA ILE A 233 -24.64 16.66 -1.20
C ILE A 233 -25.61 16.54 -2.38
N LEU A 234 -26.44 17.53 -2.59
CA LEU A 234 -27.40 17.65 -3.69
C LEU A 234 -26.72 18.24 -4.93
#